data_76d901cccbe88f4d4947b264020413e6
#
_entry.id   76d901cccbe88f4d4947b264020413e6
#
_cell.length_a   1.000
_cell.length_b   1.000
_cell.length_c   1.000
_cell.angle_alpha   90.00
_cell.angle_beta   90.00
_cell.angle_gamma   90.00
#
_symmetry.space_group_name_H-M   'P 1'
#
loop_
_entity.id
_entity.type
_entity.pdbx_description
1 polymer ?
#
loop_
_entity_poly.entity_id
_entity_poly.type
_entity_poly.pdbx_seq_one_letter_code
_entity_poly.pdbx_strand_id
1 'polypeptide(L)'
;MLSTLDELLAASLDAETGQRGYLLTGEGNFLEPYYDGVSTARDNLTALESLTRASSVQSANVERLRSAIENKFRFSARAIQTRRNEGIAQAIDLTVSERGKIAMDAIRDQLAQMKREEVRERQQRVEELAAASRTAVVSAIVTSLIGIALTIAIFVLMVRTNRNRERQRWMQTAQVELGEAMRGEKTVPQLAAAILTFLADRTDAVAGALFKSEGGA
;
A
#
# COMPACT_ATOMS: atom_id res chain seq x y z
N MET A 1 -10.51 -3.10 18.94
CA MET A 1 -11.91 -2.68 18.97
C MET A 1 -12.91 -3.82 18.71
N LEU A 2 -12.80 -4.59 17.61
CA LEU A 2 -13.79 -5.66 17.32
C LEU A 2 -13.91 -6.71 18.43
N SER A 3 -12.79 -7.21 18.99
CA SER A 3 -12.82 -8.15 20.13
C SER A 3 -13.54 -7.57 21.34
N THR A 4 -13.28 -6.31 21.68
CA THR A 4 -13.91 -5.63 22.80
C THR A 4 -15.43 -5.49 22.63
N LEU A 5 -15.91 -5.27 21.39
CA LEU A 5 -17.33 -5.28 21.05
C LEU A 5 -17.96 -6.67 21.21
N ASP A 6 -17.23 -7.75 20.85
CA ASP A 6 -17.68 -9.13 21.03
C ASP A 6 -17.73 -9.50 22.53
N GLU A 7 -16.70 -9.15 23.29
CA GLU A 7 -16.65 -9.37 24.74
C GLU A 7 -17.76 -8.61 25.47
N LEU A 8 -18.05 -7.38 25.05
CA LEU A 8 -19.14 -6.58 25.61
C LEU A 8 -20.51 -7.23 25.36
N LEU A 9 -20.72 -7.78 24.16
CA LEU A 9 -21.94 -8.53 23.86
C LEU A 9 -22.04 -9.79 24.70
N ALA A 10 -20.97 -10.58 24.82
CA ALA A 10 -20.92 -11.77 25.63
C ALA A 10 -21.24 -11.45 27.09
N ALA A 11 -20.57 -10.46 27.67
CA ALA A 11 -20.82 -10.02 29.06
C ALA A 11 -22.27 -9.55 29.29
N SER A 12 -22.87 -8.86 28.30
CA SER A 12 -24.28 -8.43 28.38
C SER A 12 -25.24 -9.62 28.33
N LEU A 13 -24.92 -10.67 27.57
CA LEU A 13 -25.68 -11.93 27.49
C LEU A 13 -25.54 -12.76 28.76
N ASP A 14 -24.35 -12.82 29.35
CA ASP A 14 -24.11 -13.50 30.62
C ASP A 14 -24.88 -12.84 31.75
N ALA A 15 -24.87 -11.51 31.81
CA ALA A 15 -25.68 -10.76 32.76
C ALA A 15 -27.18 -11.02 32.57
N GLU A 16 -27.68 -11.09 31.32
CA GLU A 16 -29.07 -11.42 31.05
C GLU A 16 -29.41 -12.85 31.47
N THR A 17 -28.54 -13.81 31.20
CA THR A 17 -28.73 -15.22 31.53
C THR A 17 -28.76 -15.42 33.03
N GLY A 18 -27.81 -14.82 33.76
CA GLY A 18 -27.78 -14.83 35.22
C GLY A 18 -29.04 -14.22 35.85
N GLN A 19 -29.44 -13.04 35.34
CA GLN A 19 -30.68 -12.41 35.79
C GLN A 19 -31.90 -13.32 35.58
N ARG A 20 -32.06 -13.90 34.40
CA ARG A 20 -33.19 -14.81 34.10
C ARG A 20 -33.17 -16.06 34.96
N GLY A 21 -32.01 -16.67 35.18
CA GLY A 21 -31.84 -17.80 36.08
C GLY A 21 -32.31 -17.48 37.49
N TYR A 22 -31.90 -16.32 38.03
CA TYR A 22 -32.35 -15.87 39.35
C TYR A 22 -33.85 -15.60 39.39
N LEU A 23 -34.43 -14.96 38.39
CA LEU A 23 -35.87 -14.66 38.37
C LEU A 23 -36.72 -15.94 38.41
N LEU A 24 -36.28 -16.99 37.74
CA LEU A 24 -36.99 -18.27 37.66
C LEU A 24 -36.82 -19.11 38.94
N THR A 25 -35.58 -19.23 39.43
CA THR A 25 -35.27 -20.11 40.56
C THR A 25 -35.35 -19.46 41.94
N GLY A 26 -34.96 -18.19 41.99
CA GLY A 26 -34.75 -17.46 43.23
C GLY A 26 -33.41 -17.79 43.91
N GLU A 27 -32.55 -18.61 43.26
CA GLU A 27 -31.28 -19.03 43.83
C GLU A 27 -30.18 -17.98 43.57
N GLY A 28 -29.51 -17.55 44.64
CA GLY A 28 -28.52 -16.47 44.61
C GLY A 28 -27.29 -16.75 43.77
N ASN A 29 -26.93 -18.01 43.53
CA ASN A 29 -25.82 -18.44 42.71
C ASN A 29 -25.95 -17.95 41.22
N PHE A 30 -27.18 -17.78 40.71
CA PHE A 30 -27.42 -17.19 39.41
C PHE A 30 -27.10 -15.70 39.32
N LEU A 31 -26.94 -15.00 40.45
CA LEU A 31 -26.55 -13.59 40.45
C LEU A 31 -25.05 -13.36 40.29
N GLU A 32 -24.22 -14.36 40.50
CA GLU A 32 -22.76 -14.25 40.23
C GLU A 32 -22.49 -13.92 38.75
N PRO A 33 -22.98 -14.71 37.75
CA PRO A 33 -22.81 -14.35 36.33
C PRO A 33 -23.43 -12.99 35.96
N TYR A 34 -24.52 -12.58 36.65
CA TYR A 34 -25.11 -11.26 36.45
C TYR A 34 -24.15 -10.14 36.85
N TYR A 35 -23.58 -10.20 38.05
CA TYR A 35 -22.67 -9.16 38.54
C TYR A 35 -21.35 -9.13 37.75
N ASP A 36 -20.81 -10.28 37.43
CA ASP A 36 -19.60 -10.40 36.62
C ASP A 36 -19.80 -9.85 35.21
N GLY A 37 -20.93 -10.20 34.60
CA GLY A 37 -21.27 -9.69 33.27
C GLY A 37 -21.47 -8.16 33.27
N VAL A 38 -22.12 -7.59 34.32
CA VAL A 38 -22.27 -6.13 34.47
C VAL A 38 -20.89 -5.45 34.61
N SER A 39 -20.01 -6.01 35.45
CA SER A 39 -18.66 -5.47 35.67
C SER A 39 -17.85 -5.49 34.35
N THR A 40 -17.75 -6.66 33.73
CA THR A 40 -17.03 -6.85 32.48
C THR A 40 -17.56 -5.96 31.35
N ALA A 41 -18.88 -5.79 31.26
CA ALA A 41 -19.47 -4.89 30.27
C ALA A 41 -19.06 -3.43 30.49
N ARG A 42 -18.97 -2.96 31.73
CA ARG A 42 -18.52 -1.60 32.05
C ARG A 42 -17.04 -1.40 31.77
N ASP A 43 -16.20 -2.39 32.05
CA ASP A 43 -14.79 -2.35 31.77
C ASP A 43 -14.54 -2.28 30.24
N ASN A 44 -15.28 -3.08 29.47
CA ASN A 44 -15.22 -3.04 28.00
C ASN A 44 -15.73 -1.71 27.44
N LEU A 45 -16.75 -1.08 28.01
CA LEU A 45 -17.18 0.28 27.62
C LEU A 45 -16.07 1.30 27.85
N THR A 46 -15.36 1.23 28.96
CA THR A 46 -14.25 2.12 29.29
C THR A 46 -13.08 1.90 28.31
N ALA A 47 -12.80 0.65 27.97
CA ALA A 47 -11.81 0.32 26.94
C ALA A 47 -12.21 0.88 25.56
N LEU A 48 -13.48 0.75 25.16
CA LEU A 48 -13.99 1.31 23.90
C LEU A 48 -13.89 2.83 23.85
N GLU A 49 -14.17 3.54 24.94
CA GLU A 49 -13.97 4.99 25.02
C GLU A 49 -12.51 5.38 24.74
N SER A 50 -11.58 4.63 25.31
CA SER A 50 -10.16 4.86 25.10
C SER A 50 -9.74 4.63 23.63
N LEU A 51 -10.26 3.57 23.03
CA LEU A 51 -9.97 3.18 21.65
C LEU A 51 -10.59 4.12 20.60
N THR A 52 -11.68 4.83 20.97
CA THR A 52 -12.45 5.66 20.03
C THR A 52 -12.19 7.16 20.15
N ARG A 53 -11.33 7.60 21.06
CA ARG A 53 -11.04 9.02 21.32
C ARG A 53 -10.68 9.82 20.07
N ALA A 54 -10.01 9.21 19.10
CA ALA A 54 -9.59 9.86 17.88
C ALA A 54 -10.72 10.05 16.84
N SER A 55 -11.86 9.37 17.02
CA SER A 55 -13.00 9.41 16.10
C SER A 55 -14.24 9.95 16.81
N SER A 56 -14.68 11.15 16.46
CA SER A 56 -15.88 11.76 17.02
C SER A 56 -17.16 10.93 16.75
N VAL A 57 -17.21 10.27 15.58
CA VAL A 57 -18.31 9.38 15.19
C VAL A 57 -18.35 8.15 16.09
N GLN A 58 -17.21 7.49 16.29
CA GLN A 58 -17.12 6.31 17.13
C GLN A 58 -17.33 6.64 18.60
N SER A 59 -16.84 7.77 19.10
CA SER A 59 -17.09 8.23 20.45
C SER A 59 -18.58 8.45 20.71
N ALA A 60 -19.31 9.05 19.76
CA ALA A 60 -20.77 9.19 19.84
C ALA A 60 -21.51 7.84 19.81
N ASN A 61 -20.98 6.87 19.06
CA ASN A 61 -21.52 5.51 19.05
C ASN A 61 -21.32 4.80 20.40
N VAL A 62 -20.15 4.94 21.01
CA VAL A 62 -19.85 4.37 22.33
C VAL A 62 -20.78 4.97 23.39
N GLU A 63 -21.07 6.26 23.36
CA GLU A 63 -21.96 6.92 24.29
C GLU A 63 -23.42 6.41 24.15
N ARG A 64 -23.89 6.21 22.93
CA ARG A 64 -25.20 5.60 22.67
C ARG A 64 -25.25 4.17 23.18
N LEU A 65 -24.17 3.38 22.93
CA LEU A 65 -24.06 2.02 23.43
C LEU A 65 -24.05 1.97 24.95
N ARG A 66 -23.29 2.85 25.62
CA ARG A 66 -23.30 3.01 27.06
C ARG A 66 -24.70 3.26 27.58
N SER A 67 -25.40 4.20 27.01
CA SER A 67 -26.78 4.53 27.42
C SER A 67 -27.72 3.33 27.27
N ALA A 68 -27.61 2.56 26.20
CA ALA A 68 -28.43 1.35 25.99
C ALA A 68 -28.12 0.26 27.01
N ILE A 69 -26.84 0.01 27.30
CA ILE A 69 -26.39 -0.99 28.27
C ILE A 69 -26.78 -0.61 29.69
N GLU A 70 -26.57 0.63 30.12
CA GLU A 70 -26.96 1.08 31.44
C GLU A 70 -28.50 1.06 31.63
N ASN A 71 -29.26 1.35 30.56
CA ASN A 71 -30.72 1.18 30.59
C ASN A 71 -31.12 -0.29 30.77
N LYS A 72 -30.48 -1.20 30.06
CA LYS A 72 -30.70 -2.65 30.21
C LYS A 72 -30.36 -3.12 31.61
N PHE A 73 -29.23 -2.71 32.18
CA PHE A 73 -28.81 -3.13 33.52
C PHE A 73 -29.73 -2.55 34.63
N ARG A 74 -30.17 -1.29 34.47
CA ARG A 74 -31.17 -0.72 35.40
C ARG A 74 -32.49 -1.50 35.38
N PHE A 75 -32.91 -1.92 34.17
CA PHE A 75 -34.10 -2.75 34.05
C PHE A 75 -33.89 -4.12 34.71
N SER A 76 -32.77 -4.78 34.48
CA SER A 76 -32.41 -6.07 35.09
C SER A 76 -32.33 -5.98 36.62
N ALA A 77 -31.68 -4.94 37.14
CA ALA A 77 -31.59 -4.70 38.59
C ALA A 77 -32.98 -4.53 39.22
N ARG A 78 -33.89 -3.79 38.56
CA ARG A 78 -35.26 -3.63 39.02
C ARG A 78 -35.98 -4.98 39.04
N ALA A 79 -35.86 -5.80 38.02
CA ALA A 79 -36.49 -7.12 37.95
C ALA A 79 -35.98 -8.04 39.10
N ILE A 80 -34.68 -8.02 39.40
CA ILE A 80 -34.08 -8.74 40.53
C ILE A 80 -34.67 -8.23 41.86
N GLN A 81 -34.77 -6.92 42.02
CA GLN A 81 -35.34 -6.33 43.22
C GLN A 81 -36.83 -6.72 43.40
N THR A 82 -37.63 -6.64 42.35
CA THR A 82 -39.04 -7.07 42.36
C THR A 82 -39.14 -8.56 42.72
N ARG A 83 -38.27 -9.43 42.20
CA ARG A 83 -38.23 -10.85 42.55
C ARG A 83 -37.99 -11.08 44.05
N ARG A 84 -37.07 -10.29 44.64
CA ARG A 84 -36.74 -10.36 46.08
C ARG A 84 -37.88 -9.90 46.97
N ASN A 85 -38.55 -8.81 46.60
CA ASN A 85 -39.50 -8.12 47.45
C ASN A 85 -40.95 -8.56 47.24
N GLU A 86 -41.34 -8.88 46.01
CA GLU A 86 -42.73 -9.06 45.59
C GLU A 86 -43.00 -10.48 45.05
N GLY A 87 -41.95 -11.24 44.78
CA GLY A 87 -42.05 -12.63 44.35
C GLY A 87 -41.94 -12.81 42.82
N ILE A 88 -42.14 -14.09 42.40
CA ILE A 88 -41.88 -14.50 41.03
C ILE A 88 -42.88 -13.92 40.03
N ALA A 89 -44.16 -13.89 40.37
CA ALA A 89 -45.21 -13.45 39.47
C ALA A 89 -45.00 -12.01 39.00
N GLN A 90 -44.74 -11.11 39.91
CA GLN A 90 -44.49 -9.69 39.61
C GLN A 90 -43.20 -9.47 38.84
N ALA A 91 -42.14 -10.23 39.15
CA ALA A 91 -40.88 -10.15 38.45
C ALA A 91 -41.00 -10.67 36.99
N ILE A 92 -41.76 -11.75 36.77
CA ILE A 92 -42.01 -12.27 35.43
C ILE A 92 -42.86 -11.28 34.63
N ASP A 93 -43.93 -10.72 35.21
CA ASP A 93 -44.78 -9.73 34.54
C ASP A 93 -43.95 -8.52 34.06
N LEU A 94 -43.05 -8.01 34.92
CA LEU A 94 -42.10 -6.97 34.51
C LEU A 94 -41.21 -7.39 33.36
N THR A 95 -40.78 -8.65 33.32
CA THR A 95 -39.79 -9.16 32.33
C THR A 95 -40.46 -9.55 31.01
N VAL A 96 -41.69 -10.07 31.04
CA VAL A 96 -42.52 -10.39 29.87
C VAL A 96 -42.93 -9.12 29.11
N SER A 97 -42.97 -7.96 29.78
CA SER A 97 -43.04 -6.67 29.07
C SER A 97 -41.88 -6.62 28.06
N GLU A 98 -42.14 -6.41 26.78
CA GLU A 98 -41.16 -6.42 25.67
C GLU A 98 -39.94 -5.50 25.89
N ARG A 99 -39.93 -4.68 26.94
CA ARG A 99 -38.86 -3.70 27.26
C ARG A 99 -37.48 -4.33 27.42
N GLY A 100 -37.40 -5.53 28.01
CA GLY A 100 -36.12 -6.23 28.17
C GLY A 100 -35.54 -6.69 26.85
N LYS A 101 -36.42 -7.20 25.96
CA LYS A 101 -36.04 -7.60 24.59
C LYS A 101 -35.65 -6.38 23.77
N ILE A 102 -36.45 -5.34 23.74
CA ILE A 102 -36.16 -4.09 22.99
C ILE A 102 -34.82 -3.51 23.43
N ALA A 103 -34.51 -3.49 24.74
CA ALA A 103 -33.22 -3.00 25.22
C ALA A 103 -32.04 -3.85 24.73
N MET A 104 -32.17 -5.18 24.68
CA MET A 104 -31.11 -6.07 24.19
C MET A 104 -30.95 -5.99 22.68
N ASP A 105 -32.05 -5.87 21.95
CA ASP A 105 -32.00 -5.69 20.50
C ASP A 105 -31.33 -4.35 20.13
N ALA A 106 -31.62 -3.27 20.87
CA ALA A 106 -30.95 -1.99 20.71
C ALA A 106 -29.42 -2.09 20.93
N ILE A 107 -28.97 -2.88 21.92
CA ILE A 107 -27.53 -3.13 22.14
C ILE A 107 -26.94 -3.88 20.95
N ARG A 108 -27.59 -4.94 20.50
CA ARG A 108 -27.13 -5.73 19.33
C ARG A 108 -27.03 -4.89 18.06
N ASP A 109 -28.04 -4.08 17.79
CA ASP A 109 -28.07 -3.21 16.62
C ASP A 109 -26.94 -2.16 16.66
N GLN A 110 -26.73 -1.54 17.83
CA GLN A 110 -25.66 -0.57 18.04
C GLN A 110 -24.26 -1.21 17.86
N LEU A 111 -24.05 -2.40 18.43
CA LEU A 111 -22.82 -3.16 18.26
C LEU A 111 -22.58 -3.54 16.81
N ALA A 112 -23.62 -4.01 16.11
CA ALA A 112 -23.55 -4.36 14.70
C ALA A 112 -23.22 -3.12 13.84
N GLN A 113 -23.78 -1.96 14.16
CA GLN A 113 -23.45 -0.71 13.47
C GLN A 113 -21.99 -0.33 13.68
N MET A 114 -21.50 -0.36 14.91
CA MET A 114 -20.09 -0.04 15.22
C MET A 114 -19.12 -0.98 14.54
N LYS A 115 -19.44 -2.28 14.49
CA LYS A 115 -18.62 -3.28 13.77
C LYS A 115 -18.57 -2.99 12.27
N ARG A 116 -19.71 -2.68 11.65
CA ARG A 116 -19.74 -2.32 10.21
C ARG A 116 -18.91 -1.08 9.91
N GLU A 117 -18.96 -0.07 10.76
CA GLU A 117 -18.19 1.16 10.61
C GLU A 117 -16.69 0.90 10.72
N GLU A 118 -16.26 0.13 11.74
CA GLU A 118 -14.85 -0.26 11.91
C GLU A 118 -14.30 -1.05 10.72
N VAL A 119 -15.10 -2.00 10.19
CA VAL A 119 -14.70 -2.77 9.00
C VAL A 119 -14.57 -1.86 7.78
N ARG A 120 -15.50 -0.93 7.59
CA ARG A 120 -15.47 0.05 6.49
C ARG A 120 -14.25 0.96 6.58
N GLU A 121 -13.99 1.57 7.75
CA GLU A 121 -12.81 2.42 7.95
C GLU A 121 -11.50 1.67 7.72
N ARG A 122 -11.45 0.41 8.15
CA ARG A 122 -10.29 -0.45 7.95
C ARG A 122 -10.08 -0.75 6.46
N GLN A 123 -11.14 -1.03 5.74
CA GLN A 123 -11.11 -1.32 4.30
C GLN A 123 -10.66 -0.10 3.49
N GLN A 124 -11.18 1.09 3.81
CA GLN A 124 -10.76 2.35 3.19
C GLN A 124 -9.25 2.60 3.39
N ARG A 125 -8.72 2.42 4.61
CA ARG A 125 -7.29 2.55 4.88
C ARG A 125 -6.43 1.57 4.09
N VAL A 126 -6.89 0.34 3.92
CA VAL A 126 -6.18 -0.67 3.10
C VAL A 126 -6.18 -0.27 1.63
N GLU A 127 -7.31 0.22 1.10
CA GLU A 127 -7.41 0.69 -0.29
C GLU A 127 -6.53 1.92 -0.55
N GLU A 128 -6.49 2.88 0.37
CA GLU A 128 -5.61 4.06 0.29
C GLU A 128 -4.12 3.67 0.28
N LEU A 129 -3.72 2.75 1.16
CA LEU A 129 -2.36 2.23 1.19
C LEU A 129 -2.01 1.47 -0.09
N ALA A 130 -2.93 0.67 -0.62
CA ALA A 130 -2.75 -0.06 -1.87
C ALA A 130 -2.63 0.89 -3.07
N ALA A 131 -3.43 1.95 -3.11
CA ALA A 131 -3.35 2.98 -4.15
C ALA A 131 -2.01 3.74 -4.09
N ALA A 132 -1.56 4.15 -2.91
CA ALA A 132 -0.27 4.81 -2.71
C ALA A 132 0.90 3.91 -3.13
N SER A 133 0.87 2.64 -2.77
CA SER A 133 1.91 1.68 -3.14
C SER A 133 1.95 1.43 -4.67
N ARG A 134 0.80 1.33 -5.32
CA ARG A 134 0.71 1.19 -6.79
C ARG A 134 1.32 2.38 -7.51
N THR A 135 1.03 3.60 -7.05
CA THR A 135 1.59 4.83 -7.61
C THR A 135 3.12 4.86 -7.45
N ALA A 136 3.65 4.46 -6.30
CA ALA A 136 5.08 4.38 -6.05
C ALA A 136 5.78 3.36 -6.98
N VAL A 137 5.20 2.18 -7.16
CA VAL A 137 5.73 1.14 -8.05
C VAL A 137 5.74 1.62 -9.51
N VAL A 138 4.64 2.20 -9.98
CA VAL A 138 4.55 2.72 -11.35
C VAL A 138 5.59 3.83 -11.58
N SER A 139 5.74 4.78 -10.66
CA SER A 139 6.73 5.84 -10.78
C SER A 139 8.17 5.30 -10.79
N ALA A 140 8.48 4.29 -9.98
CA ALA A 140 9.79 3.64 -9.97
C ALA A 140 10.10 2.94 -11.31
N ILE A 141 9.12 2.25 -11.88
CA ILE A 141 9.27 1.60 -13.20
C ILE A 141 9.52 2.65 -14.30
N VAL A 142 8.73 3.71 -14.34
CA VAL A 142 8.87 4.79 -15.34
C VAL A 142 10.25 5.45 -15.21
N THR A 143 10.68 5.77 -14.00
CA THR A 143 12.01 6.36 -13.76
C THR A 143 13.14 5.43 -14.21
N SER A 144 13.02 4.14 -13.92
CA SER A 144 14.00 3.14 -14.35
C SER A 144 14.08 3.02 -15.88
N LEU A 145 12.94 3.02 -16.57
CA LEU A 145 12.89 2.98 -18.04
C LEU A 145 13.54 4.22 -18.66
N ILE A 146 13.29 5.41 -18.12
CA ILE A 146 13.93 6.65 -18.56
C ILE A 146 15.45 6.56 -18.35
N GLY A 147 15.90 6.08 -17.20
CA GLY A 147 17.33 5.89 -16.93
C GLY A 147 18.01 4.95 -17.90
N ILE A 148 17.38 3.83 -18.22
CA ILE A 148 17.89 2.86 -19.21
C ILE A 148 17.95 3.50 -20.61
N ALA A 149 16.88 4.19 -21.02
CA ALA A 149 16.85 4.85 -22.32
C ALA A 149 17.95 5.92 -22.47
N LEU A 150 18.18 6.70 -21.41
CA LEU A 150 19.23 7.70 -21.38
C LEU A 150 20.63 7.06 -21.48
N THR A 151 20.84 5.98 -20.76
CA THR A 151 22.12 5.23 -20.81
C THR A 151 22.39 4.69 -22.20
N ILE A 152 21.38 4.12 -22.86
CA ILE A 152 21.50 3.63 -24.25
C ILE A 152 21.78 4.79 -25.19
N ALA A 153 21.10 5.92 -25.06
CA ALA A 153 21.32 7.10 -25.90
C ALA A 153 22.76 7.62 -25.77
N ILE A 154 23.27 7.75 -24.55
CA ILE A 154 24.66 8.16 -24.29
C ILE A 154 25.64 7.17 -24.92
N PHE A 155 25.41 5.87 -24.74
CA PHE A 155 26.27 4.84 -25.33
C PHE A 155 26.30 4.91 -26.86
N VAL A 156 25.15 5.06 -27.51
CA VAL A 156 25.06 5.22 -28.98
C VAL A 156 25.79 6.47 -29.46
N LEU A 157 25.62 7.60 -28.75
CA LEU A 157 26.34 8.84 -29.08
C LEU A 157 27.86 8.67 -28.93
N MET A 158 28.30 8.01 -27.86
CA MET A 158 29.72 7.75 -27.63
C MET A 158 30.33 6.89 -28.73
N VAL A 159 29.64 5.81 -29.12
CA VAL A 159 30.09 4.94 -30.22
C VAL A 159 30.16 5.70 -31.56
N ARG A 160 29.13 6.50 -31.86
CA ARG A 160 29.11 7.35 -33.08
C ARG A 160 30.26 8.36 -33.12
N THR A 161 30.49 9.03 -31.99
CA THR A 161 31.58 10.03 -31.87
C THR A 161 32.96 9.38 -32.03
N ASN A 162 33.14 8.21 -31.44
CA ASN A 162 34.43 7.49 -31.54
C ASN A 162 34.72 7.04 -32.96
N ARG A 163 33.74 6.50 -33.68
CA ARG A 163 33.88 6.15 -35.11
C ARG A 163 34.23 7.35 -36.01
N ASN A 164 33.66 8.52 -35.72
CA ASN A 164 33.95 9.73 -36.47
C ASN A 164 35.38 10.24 -36.20
N ARG A 165 35.87 10.12 -34.98
CA ARG A 165 37.26 10.49 -34.61
C ARG A 165 38.28 9.57 -35.29
N GLU A 166 38.01 8.28 -35.37
CA GLU A 166 38.90 7.33 -36.09
C GLU A 166 38.98 7.65 -37.56
N ARG A 167 37.87 7.97 -38.23
CA ARG A 167 37.88 8.40 -39.65
C ARG A 167 38.66 9.71 -39.85
N GLN A 168 38.53 10.69 -38.96
CA GLN A 168 39.29 11.94 -39.06
C GLN A 168 40.79 11.73 -38.85
N ARG A 169 41.17 10.92 -37.85
CA ARG A 169 42.58 10.58 -37.62
C ARG A 169 43.18 9.85 -38.85
N TRP A 170 42.45 8.88 -39.41
CA TRP A 170 42.87 8.16 -40.60
C TRP A 170 43.10 9.11 -41.77
N MET A 171 42.20 10.05 -42.06
CA MET A 171 42.36 11.05 -43.11
C MET A 171 43.57 11.99 -42.87
N GLN A 172 43.75 12.46 -41.64
CA GLN A 172 44.89 13.35 -41.30
C GLN A 172 46.23 12.62 -41.44
N THR A 173 46.34 11.40 -40.98
CA THR A 173 47.55 10.60 -41.09
C THR A 173 47.84 10.30 -42.57
N ALA A 174 46.83 9.94 -43.36
CA ALA A 174 46.99 9.70 -44.78
C ALA A 174 47.49 10.95 -45.57
N GLN A 175 46.99 12.14 -45.19
CA GLN A 175 47.44 13.40 -45.82
C GLN A 175 48.91 13.74 -45.47
N VAL A 176 49.34 13.53 -44.22
CA VAL A 176 50.71 13.78 -43.78
C VAL A 176 51.67 12.79 -44.49
N GLU A 177 51.35 11.52 -44.49
CA GLU A 177 52.19 10.48 -45.14
C GLU A 177 52.25 10.67 -46.65
N LEU A 178 51.15 11.04 -47.31
CA LEU A 178 51.20 11.36 -48.77
C LEU A 178 52.04 12.60 -49.01
N GLY A 179 51.97 13.65 -48.20
CA GLY A 179 52.79 14.84 -48.28
C GLY A 179 54.29 14.56 -48.10
N GLU A 180 54.63 13.62 -47.18
CA GLU A 180 55.99 13.16 -47.00
C GLU A 180 56.50 12.34 -48.22
N ALA A 181 55.65 11.43 -48.71
CA ALA A 181 55.96 10.64 -49.90
C ALA A 181 56.20 11.51 -51.18
N MET A 182 55.59 12.69 -51.22
CA MET A 182 55.74 13.65 -52.33
C MET A 182 56.87 14.67 -52.12
N ARG A 183 57.53 14.73 -50.93
CA ARG A 183 58.64 15.67 -50.65
C ARG A 183 59.93 15.22 -51.23
N GLY A 184 60.64 16.14 -51.93
CA GLY A 184 61.96 15.93 -52.58
C GLY A 184 61.91 16.07 -54.10
N GLU A 185 63.09 16.32 -54.73
CA GLU A 185 63.23 16.32 -56.16
C GLU A 185 63.11 14.90 -56.71
N LYS A 186 61.88 14.46 -56.96
CA LYS A 186 61.60 13.15 -57.56
C LYS A 186 61.26 13.32 -59.06
N THR A 187 61.78 12.48 -59.87
CA THR A 187 61.38 12.38 -61.32
C THR A 187 59.90 11.86 -61.35
N VAL A 188 59.19 12.21 -62.43
CA VAL A 188 57.76 11.78 -62.59
C VAL A 188 57.56 10.27 -62.42
N PRO A 189 58.45 9.36 -62.95
CA PRO A 189 58.30 7.93 -62.68
C PRO A 189 58.48 7.53 -61.20
N GLN A 190 59.40 8.18 -60.49
CA GLN A 190 59.65 7.94 -59.06
C GLN A 190 58.47 8.42 -58.17
N LEU A 191 57.85 9.55 -58.53
CA LEU A 191 56.67 10.06 -57.88
C LEU A 191 55.48 9.13 -58.14
N ALA A 192 55.28 8.65 -59.35
CA ALA A 192 54.22 7.70 -59.67
C ALA A 192 54.37 6.39 -58.94
N ALA A 193 55.56 5.84 -58.82
CA ALA A 193 55.84 4.63 -58.09
C ALA A 193 55.54 4.83 -56.54
N ALA A 194 55.97 5.96 -55.97
CA ALA A 194 55.72 6.26 -54.56
C ALA A 194 54.23 6.40 -54.25
N ILE A 195 53.44 7.05 -55.10
CA ILE A 195 51.97 7.18 -54.94
C ILE A 195 51.31 5.82 -55.10
N LEU A 196 51.70 5.01 -56.09
CA LEU A 196 51.12 3.68 -56.28
C LEU A 196 51.40 2.74 -55.09
N THR A 197 52.64 2.74 -54.57
CA THR A 197 52.97 1.96 -53.36
C THR A 197 52.20 2.42 -52.16
N PHE A 198 52.11 3.72 -51.92
CA PHE A 198 51.33 4.27 -50.82
C PHE A 198 49.82 3.89 -50.89
N LEU A 199 49.24 3.96 -52.09
CA LEU A 199 47.85 3.57 -52.30
C LEU A 199 47.65 2.05 -52.14
N ALA A 200 48.56 1.22 -52.66
CA ALA A 200 48.49 -0.23 -52.54
C ALA A 200 48.55 -0.68 -51.08
N ASP A 201 49.52 -0.14 -50.33
CA ASP A 201 49.65 -0.47 -48.90
C ASP A 201 48.41 -0.02 -48.04
N ARG A 202 47.71 1.03 -48.47
CA ARG A 202 46.60 1.60 -47.76
C ARG A 202 45.23 1.01 -48.11
N THR A 203 45.09 0.50 -49.34
CA THR A 203 43.84 -0.02 -49.91
C THR A 203 43.78 -1.52 -50.09
N ASP A 204 44.85 -2.23 -49.67
CA ASP A 204 45.05 -3.66 -49.98
C ASP A 204 44.94 -3.98 -51.50
N ALA A 205 45.25 -3.02 -52.35
CA ALA A 205 45.10 -3.19 -53.76
C ALA A 205 46.28 -4.03 -54.32
N VAL A 206 45.96 -5.09 -55.03
CA VAL A 206 46.92 -6.03 -55.59
C VAL A 206 47.52 -5.50 -56.90
N ALA A 207 46.91 -4.50 -57.54
CA ALA A 207 47.41 -3.90 -58.78
C ALA A 207 47.00 -2.43 -58.93
N GLY A 208 47.83 -1.58 -59.45
CA GLY A 208 47.54 -0.17 -59.74
C GLY A 208 48.33 0.31 -60.98
N ALA A 209 47.78 1.22 -61.74
CA ALA A 209 48.42 1.85 -62.86
C ALA A 209 48.22 3.37 -62.86
N LEU A 210 49.24 4.13 -63.16
CA LEU A 210 49.18 5.60 -63.22
C LEU A 210 49.58 6.02 -64.66
N PHE A 211 48.71 6.74 -65.34
CA PHE A 211 48.90 7.18 -66.69
C PHE A 211 49.23 8.68 -66.69
N LYS A 212 50.30 9.03 -67.41
CA LYS A 212 50.61 10.42 -67.72
C LYS A 212 49.93 10.80 -69.03
N SER A 213 49.07 11.78 -69.01
CA SER A 213 48.53 12.39 -70.21
C SER A 213 49.50 13.49 -70.65
N GLU A 214 50.16 13.34 -71.79
CA GLU A 214 50.84 14.45 -72.43
C GLU A 214 49.79 15.20 -73.24
N GLY A 215 49.42 16.38 -72.74
CA GLY A 215 48.55 17.29 -73.50
C GLY A 215 49.20 17.69 -74.75
N GLY A 216 48.58 17.31 -75.88
CA GLY A 216 48.95 17.82 -77.18
C GLY A 216 48.66 19.32 -77.26
N ALA A 217 49.60 20.05 -77.85
CA ALA A 217 49.53 21.46 -78.14
C ALA A 217 48.29 21.88 -78.91
#